data_f4936198e236becb6575189c72be4001
#
_entry.id   f4936198e236becb6575189c72be4001
#
_cell.length_a   1.000
_cell.length_b   1.000
_cell.length_c   1.000
_cell.angle_alpha   90.00
_cell.angle_beta   90.00
_cell.angle_gamma   90.00
#
_symmetry.space_group_name_H-M   'P 1'
#
loop_
_entity.id
_entity.type
_entity.pdbx_description
1 polymer ?
#
loop_
_entity_poly.entity_id
_entity_poly.type
_entity_poly.pdbx_seq_one_letter_code
_entity_poly.pdbx_strand_id
1 'polypeptide(L)'
;MTATKKANAFIPVVQASAGLRAFECEITGEEISMPDCLSCAQKGAPGCSAFPALVHQIVNDPRPHDFSQQLAREEGADFGISVTESIYCPRKFRLSMENNWTEKPTDFYARVMGTATHALLEGYDHQGIAEERMMVRFPFLGSEILFSGKPDLVTYDPKKGWLITDYKRSAWPPRPSYSYTCPTCGATILDGITDRRGLKFYCEACDDHLKRAQVTQIKHLPEAKSAHQMQINLLAMLLERNEEQYGAILKEKFGIQVDPTKPPAFSGQIIYLGPSSVVRVPVDVDISLGRKFLGDRLRTILSAELPPAEPLESWECKYCKVKDACELAAAVE
;
A
#
# COMPACT_ATOMS: atom_id res chain seq x y z
N MET A 1 -14.27 -12.30 42.40
CA MET A 1 -14.17 -12.38 40.90
C MET A 1 -14.75 -11.11 40.32
N THR A 2 -13.91 -10.13 40.04
CA THR A 2 -14.29 -8.87 39.39
C THR A 2 -14.48 -9.13 37.91
N ALA A 3 -15.72 -9.05 37.44
CA ALA A 3 -16.03 -9.10 36.05
C ALA A 3 -15.34 -7.90 35.34
N THR A 4 -14.26 -8.16 34.65
CA THR A 4 -13.66 -7.20 33.71
C THR A 4 -14.74 -6.84 32.70
N LYS A 5 -15.27 -5.61 32.75
CA LYS A 5 -16.10 -5.06 31.68
C LYS A 5 -15.31 -5.22 30.38
N LYS A 6 -15.78 -6.09 29.48
CA LYS A 6 -15.28 -6.14 28.11
C LYS A 6 -15.47 -4.73 27.53
N ALA A 7 -14.39 -4.04 27.26
CA ALA A 7 -14.46 -2.80 26.51
C ALA A 7 -14.98 -3.16 25.10
N ASN A 8 -16.19 -2.69 24.78
CA ASN A 8 -16.72 -2.84 23.44
C ASN A 8 -15.87 -1.99 22.49
N ALA A 9 -15.59 -2.51 21.29
CA ALA A 9 -14.92 -1.75 20.26
C ALA A 9 -15.73 -0.48 19.94
N PHE A 10 -15.05 0.64 19.77
CA PHE A 10 -15.64 1.82 19.18
C PHE A 10 -15.67 1.63 17.66
N ILE A 11 -16.86 1.49 17.09
CA ILE A 11 -17.02 1.40 15.64
C ILE A 11 -17.12 2.82 15.07
N PRO A 12 -16.14 3.30 14.30
CA PRO A 12 -16.20 4.60 13.66
C PRO A 12 -17.39 4.65 12.68
N VAL A 13 -18.17 5.71 12.74
CA VAL A 13 -19.30 5.91 11.84
C VAL A 13 -18.84 6.73 10.65
N VAL A 14 -19.08 6.21 9.44
CA VAL A 14 -18.87 7.00 8.21
C VAL A 14 -19.95 8.07 8.15
N GLN A 15 -19.55 9.34 8.16
CA GLN A 15 -20.49 10.44 8.00
C GLN A 15 -20.96 10.51 6.54
N ALA A 16 -22.25 10.78 6.33
CA ALA A 16 -22.84 10.90 5.00
C ALA A 16 -22.16 11.99 4.13
N SER A 17 -21.58 13.01 4.78
CA SER A 17 -20.82 14.08 4.12
C SER A 17 -19.34 13.77 3.95
N ALA A 18 -18.82 12.69 4.54
CA ALA A 18 -17.41 12.34 4.42
C ALA A 18 -17.08 11.90 2.98
N GLY A 19 -15.89 12.26 2.53
CA GLY A 19 -15.40 11.88 1.21
C GLY A 19 -14.90 13.06 0.39
N LEU A 20 -14.54 12.80 -0.86
CA LEU A 20 -14.18 13.85 -1.81
C LEU A 20 -15.43 14.66 -2.15
N ARG A 21 -15.48 15.89 -1.66
CA ARG A 21 -16.64 16.79 -1.82
C ARG A 21 -16.55 17.62 -3.09
N ALA A 22 -15.41 18.15 -3.36
CA ALA A 22 -15.13 19.04 -4.47
C ALA A 22 -13.65 18.97 -4.86
N PHE A 23 -13.29 19.63 -5.94
CA PHE A 23 -11.88 19.82 -6.30
C PHE A 23 -11.34 21.14 -5.75
N GLU A 24 -10.04 21.18 -5.51
CA GLU A 24 -9.28 22.42 -5.41
C GLU A 24 -8.85 22.84 -6.82
N CYS A 25 -9.18 24.05 -7.23
CA CYS A 25 -8.84 24.54 -8.56
C CYS A 25 -7.32 24.65 -8.73
N GLU A 26 -6.78 24.08 -9.81
CA GLU A 26 -5.34 24.10 -10.12
C GLU A 26 -4.77 25.52 -10.29
N ILE A 27 -5.62 26.50 -10.66
CA ILE A 27 -5.21 27.87 -10.97
C ILE A 27 -5.41 28.77 -9.77
N THR A 28 -6.60 28.74 -9.16
CA THR A 28 -6.96 29.71 -8.09
C THR A 28 -6.73 29.17 -6.69
N GLY A 29 -6.60 27.85 -6.53
CA GLY A 29 -6.56 27.20 -5.22
C GLY A 29 -7.90 27.17 -4.50
N GLU A 30 -8.97 27.73 -5.09
CA GLU A 30 -10.30 27.76 -4.50
C GLU A 30 -11.06 26.45 -4.74
N GLU A 31 -12.06 26.19 -3.89
CA GLU A 31 -12.95 25.05 -4.05
C GLU A 31 -13.84 25.22 -5.30
N ILE A 32 -13.90 24.20 -6.13
CA ILE A 32 -14.73 24.14 -7.33
C ILE A 32 -15.52 22.84 -7.35
N SER A 33 -16.82 22.89 -7.73
CA SER A 33 -17.61 21.68 -7.88
C SER A 33 -17.03 20.76 -8.97
N MET A 34 -17.20 19.46 -8.80
CA MET A 34 -16.72 18.47 -9.79
C MET A 34 -17.30 18.71 -11.20
N PRO A 35 -18.64 18.98 -11.37
CA PRO A 35 -19.21 19.30 -12.67
C PRO A 35 -18.63 20.59 -13.28
N ASP A 36 -18.42 21.64 -12.47
CA ASP A 36 -17.84 22.90 -12.96
C ASP A 36 -16.40 22.73 -13.38
N CYS A 37 -15.62 21.97 -12.62
CA CYS A 37 -14.24 21.63 -13.01
C CYS A 37 -14.19 20.84 -14.34
N LEU A 38 -15.10 19.89 -14.52
CA LEU A 38 -15.20 19.15 -15.79
C LEU A 38 -15.56 20.08 -16.96
N SER A 39 -16.55 20.97 -16.75
CA SER A 39 -16.95 21.97 -17.76
C SER A 39 -15.80 22.93 -18.09
N CYS A 40 -15.04 23.35 -17.08
CA CYS A 40 -13.86 24.20 -17.26
C CYS A 40 -12.75 23.49 -18.03
N ALA A 41 -12.46 22.23 -17.69
CA ALA A 41 -11.46 21.42 -18.39
C ALA A 41 -11.84 21.18 -19.87
N GLN A 42 -13.12 20.96 -20.15
CA GLN A 42 -13.64 20.80 -21.52
C GLN A 42 -13.46 22.07 -22.37
N LYS A 43 -13.51 23.26 -21.75
CA LYS A 43 -13.29 24.56 -22.42
C LYS A 43 -11.80 24.87 -22.61
N GLY A 44 -10.89 24.09 -22.02
CA GLY A 44 -9.45 24.29 -22.16
C GLY A 44 -8.95 25.53 -21.46
N ALA A 45 -9.20 25.70 -20.16
CA ALA A 45 -8.75 26.83 -19.36
C ALA A 45 -7.21 26.97 -19.42
N PRO A 46 -6.67 28.12 -19.86
CA PRO A 46 -5.23 28.35 -19.95
C PRO A 46 -4.55 28.19 -18.58
N GLY A 47 -3.42 27.47 -18.53
CA GLY A 47 -2.66 27.23 -17.29
C GLY A 47 -3.20 26.13 -16.39
N CYS A 48 -4.34 25.53 -16.70
CA CYS A 48 -4.89 24.39 -15.95
C CYS A 48 -4.27 23.08 -16.44
N SER A 49 -3.74 22.29 -15.52
CA SER A 49 -3.21 20.96 -15.81
C SER A 49 -4.29 19.86 -15.83
N ALA A 50 -5.49 20.16 -15.31
CA ALA A 50 -6.62 19.25 -15.34
C ALA A 50 -7.17 19.15 -16.77
N PHE A 51 -7.13 17.96 -17.35
CA PHE A 51 -7.68 17.72 -18.69
C PHE A 51 -8.97 16.90 -18.62
N PRO A 52 -9.87 17.02 -19.61
CA PRO A 52 -11.23 16.46 -19.53
C PRO A 52 -11.28 14.98 -19.20
N ALA A 53 -10.42 14.16 -19.81
CA ALA A 53 -10.43 12.71 -19.57
C ALA A 53 -10.04 12.35 -18.11
N LEU A 54 -9.09 13.07 -17.50
CA LEU A 54 -8.73 12.87 -16.10
C LEU A 54 -9.91 13.21 -15.17
N VAL A 55 -10.48 14.40 -15.33
CA VAL A 55 -11.61 14.85 -14.50
C VAL A 55 -12.81 13.94 -14.67
N HIS A 56 -13.12 13.55 -15.90
CA HIS A 56 -14.22 12.63 -16.21
C HIS A 56 -14.02 11.28 -15.52
N GLN A 57 -12.80 10.73 -15.55
CA GLN A 57 -12.50 9.45 -14.89
C GLN A 57 -12.69 9.52 -13.37
N ILE A 58 -12.35 10.65 -12.75
CA ILE A 58 -12.50 10.83 -11.31
C ILE A 58 -13.98 10.97 -10.92
N VAL A 59 -14.71 11.81 -11.66
CA VAL A 59 -16.14 12.09 -11.41
C VAL A 59 -16.99 10.83 -11.57
N ASN A 60 -16.61 9.95 -12.48
CA ASN A 60 -17.33 8.70 -12.77
C ASN A 60 -16.67 7.46 -12.14
N ASP A 61 -15.74 7.59 -11.21
CA ASP A 61 -15.21 6.43 -10.46
C ASP A 61 -16.36 5.81 -9.65
N PRO A 62 -16.76 4.57 -9.96
CA PRO A 62 -17.89 3.93 -9.29
C PRO A 62 -17.58 3.52 -7.86
N ARG A 63 -16.32 3.60 -7.43
CA ARG A 63 -15.91 3.13 -6.10
C ARG A 63 -16.21 4.19 -5.05
N PRO A 64 -17.11 3.92 -4.11
CA PRO A 64 -17.38 4.83 -3.00
C PRO A 64 -16.15 4.91 -2.08
N HIS A 65 -15.99 6.05 -1.44
CA HIS A 65 -14.91 6.27 -0.46
C HIS A 65 -15.01 5.33 0.76
N ASP A 66 -16.21 4.84 1.06
CA ASP A 66 -16.53 3.92 2.16
C ASP A 66 -16.73 2.46 1.70
N PHE A 67 -16.12 2.08 0.57
CA PHE A 67 -16.32 0.76 -0.05
C PHE A 67 -16.18 -0.40 0.94
N SER A 68 -15.15 -0.39 1.80
CA SER A 68 -14.94 -1.45 2.78
C SER A 68 -16.07 -1.53 3.81
N GLN A 69 -16.67 -0.40 4.17
CA GLN A 69 -17.80 -0.35 5.08
C GLN A 69 -19.10 -0.83 4.41
N GLN A 70 -19.30 -0.52 3.13
CA GLN A 70 -20.45 -1.04 2.38
C GLN A 70 -20.33 -2.56 2.24
N LEU A 71 -19.16 -3.06 1.86
CA LEU A 71 -18.89 -4.49 1.76
C LEU A 71 -19.13 -5.21 3.12
N ALA A 72 -18.71 -4.60 4.23
CA ALA A 72 -18.95 -5.15 5.56
C ALA A 72 -20.45 -5.26 5.88
N ARG A 73 -21.25 -4.22 5.56
CA ARG A 73 -22.71 -4.26 5.74
C ARG A 73 -23.36 -5.35 4.91
N GLU A 74 -22.94 -5.52 3.65
CA GLU A 74 -23.43 -6.57 2.75
C GLU A 74 -23.12 -7.97 3.29
N GLU A 75 -21.94 -8.15 3.88
CA GLU A 75 -21.47 -9.41 4.46
C GLU A 75 -21.91 -9.61 5.93
N GLY A 76 -22.69 -8.70 6.49
CA GLY A 76 -23.21 -8.79 7.87
C GLY A 76 -22.13 -8.63 8.95
N ALA A 77 -21.08 -7.85 8.67
CA ALA A 77 -20.06 -7.47 9.64
C ALA A 77 -20.29 -6.05 10.16
N ASP A 78 -19.82 -5.78 11.38
CA ASP A 78 -19.98 -4.47 12.02
C ASP A 78 -19.00 -3.42 11.46
N PHE A 79 -17.84 -3.86 10.99
CA PHE A 79 -16.79 -2.98 10.48
C PHE A 79 -15.99 -3.65 9.36
N GLY A 80 -15.70 -2.87 8.32
CA GLY A 80 -14.90 -3.30 7.17
C GLY A 80 -13.58 -2.56 7.06
N ILE A 81 -12.53 -3.30 6.69
CA ILE A 81 -11.24 -2.71 6.39
C ILE A 81 -10.54 -3.54 5.30
N SER A 82 -9.90 -2.87 4.36
CA SER A 82 -9.10 -3.53 3.34
C SER A 82 -7.62 -3.60 3.72
N VAL A 83 -6.87 -4.46 3.02
CA VAL A 83 -5.41 -4.53 3.13
C VAL A 83 -4.78 -3.15 2.95
N THR A 84 -5.17 -2.42 1.91
CA THR A 84 -4.62 -1.09 1.62
C THR A 84 -4.95 -0.08 2.73
N GLU A 85 -6.18 -0.08 3.23
CA GLU A 85 -6.59 0.82 4.32
C GLU A 85 -5.87 0.52 5.63
N SER A 86 -5.59 -0.76 5.92
CA SER A 86 -4.90 -1.16 7.14
C SER A 86 -3.44 -0.71 7.20
N ILE A 87 -2.79 -0.53 6.05
CA ILE A 87 -1.41 -0.03 5.99
C ILE A 87 -1.31 1.51 6.04
N TYR A 88 -2.40 2.23 5.84
CA TYR A 88 -2.42 3.68 6.01
C TYR A 88 -2.20 4.10 7.47
N CYS A 89 -1.82 5.37 7.67
CA CYS A 89 -1.84 5.98 8.98
C CYS A 89 -3.24 5.80 9.64
N PRO A 90 -3.35 5.24 10.86
CA PRO A 90 -4.64 4.99 11.51
C PRO A 90 -5.48 6.26 11.70
N ARG A 91 -4.83 7.39 12.03
CA ARG A 91 -5.49 8.69 12.15
C ARG A 91 -6.05 9.16 10.81
N LYS A 92 -5.27 9.04 9.72
CA LYS A 92 -5.74 9.36 8.36
C LYS A 92 -6.97 8.54 8.00
N PHE A 93 -6.93 7.23 8.27
CA PHE A 93 -8.06 6.35 8.01
C PHE A 93 -9.31 6.80 8.77
N ARG A 94 -9.19 7.03 10.09
CA ARG A 94 -10.27 7.47 10.95
C ARG A 94 -10.85 8.82 10.51
N LEU A 95 -10.00 9.82 10.33
CA LEU A 95 -10.42 11.16 9.89
C LEU A 95 -11.09 11.15 8.50
N SER A 96 -10.66 10.27 7.60
CA SER A 96 -11.29 10.16 6.28
C SER A 96 -12.70 9.56 6.29
N MET A 97 -13.12 8.89 7.37
CA MET A 97 -14.50 8.45 7.55
C MET A 97 -15.38 9.51 8.20
N GLU A 98 -14.79 10.46 8.90
CA GLU A 98 -15.49 11.48 9.69
C GLU A 98 -15.56 12.84 8.99
N ASN A 99 -14.68 13.08 7.99
CA ASN A 99 -14.54 14.38 7.35
C ASN A 99 -14.67 14.28 5.82
N ASN A 100 -15.12 15.36 5.21
CA ASN A 100 -14.95 15.59 3.78
C ASN A 100 -13.60 16.28 3.52
N TRP A 101 -13.15 16.23 2.27
CA TRP A 101 -11.92 16.88 1.84
C TRP A 101 -12.03 17.36 0.39
N THR A 102 -11.08 18.18 -0.01
CA THR A 102 -10.84 18.59 -1.40
C THR A 102 -9.48 18.09 -1.85
N GLU A 103 -9.31 17.82 -3.14
CA GLU A 103 -8.03 17.46 -3.75
C GLU A 103 -7.96 18.11 -5.15
N LYS A 104 -6.76 18.37 -5.64
CA LYS A 104 -6.55 18.80 -7.03
C LYS A 104 -6.78 17.63 -7.98
N PRO A 105 -7.40 17.85 -9.15
CA PRO A 105 -7.54 16.78 -10.15
C PRO A 105 -6.22 16.12 -10.51
N THR A 106 -5.12 16.85 -10.57
CA THR A 106 -3.79 16.31 -10.88
C THR A 106 -3.24 15.36 -9.82
N ASP A 107 -3.67 15.47 -8.55
CA ASP A 107 -3.26 14.55 -7.48
C ASP A 107 -3.82 13.12 -7.73
N PHE A 108 -4.91 13.03 -8.49
CA PHE A 108 -5.48 11.76 -8.93
C PHE A 108 -4.72 11.12 -10.09
N TYR A 109 -3.91 11.86 -10.83
CA TYR A 109 -3.24 11.32 -12.01
C TYR A 109 -2.46 10.05 -11.73
N ALA A 110 -1.70 10.01 -10.64
CA ALA A 110 -0.94 8.81 -10.27
C ALA A 110 -1.86 7.60 -9.98
N ARG A 111 -3.03 7.83 -9.36
CA ARG A 111 -4.04 6.80 -9.06
C ARG A 111 -4.70 6.29 -10.34
N VAL A 112 -5.13 7.19 -11.22
CA VAL A 112 -5.73 6.85 -12.53
C VAL A 112 -4.74 6.05 -13.38
N MET A 113 -3.49 6.49 -13.45
CA MET A 113 -2.45 5.77 -14.17
C MET A 113 -2.09 4.43 -13.54
N GLY A 114 -2.17 4.31 -12.21
CA GLY A 114 -2.05 3.04 -11.51
C GLY A 114 -3.15 2.07 -11.95
N THR A 115 -4.40 2.49 -11.84
CA THR A 115 -5.58 1.68 -12.25
C THR A 115 -5.50 1.27 -13.73
N ALA A 116 -5.12 2.17 -14.64
CA ALA A 116 -4.94 1.85 -16.05
C ALA A 116 -3.83 0.80 -16.28
N THR A 117 -2.75 0.89 -15.52
CA THR A 117 -1.65 -0.09 -15.58
C THR A 117 -2.12 -1.47 -15.11
N HIS A 118 -2.87 -1.54 -14.01
CA HIS A 118 -3.43 -2.80 -13.51
C HIS A 118 -4.41 -3.40 -14.52
N ALA A 119 -5.33 -2.63 -15.08
CA ALA A 119 -6.27 -3.10 -16.11
C ALA A 119 -5.56 -3.65 -17.36
N LEU A 120 -4.43 -3.03 -17.76
CA LEU A 120 -3.63 -3.52 -18.87
C LEU A 120 -2.97 -4.87 -18.53
N LEU A 121 -2.44 -5.02 -17.31
CA LEU A 121 -1.77 -6.24 -16.87
C LEU A 121 -2.77 -7.37 -16.61
N GLU A 122 -3.96 -7.05 -16.10
CA GLU A 122 -5.05 -8.00 -15.88
C GLU A 122 -5.53 -8.65 -17.19
N GLY A 123 -5.57 -7.88 -18.27
CA GLY A 123 -5.96 -8.37 -19.60
C GLY A 123 -4.94 -9.31 -20.24
N TYR A 124 -3.79 -9.54 -19.61
CA TYR A 124 -2.79 -10.50 -20.10
C TYR A 124 -3.15 -11.91 -19.61
N ASP A 125 -3.00 -12.91 -20.49
CA ASP A 125 -3.28 -14.31 -20.15
C ASP A 125 -2.22 -14.86 -19.18
N HIS A 126 -2.47 -14.70 -17.89
CA HIS A 126 -1.66 -15.26 -16.82
C HIS A 126 -2.14 -16.68 -16.49
N GLN A 127 -1.21 -17.61 -16.29
CA GLN A 127 -1.53 -18.89 -15.65
C GLN A 127 -1.72 -18.69 -14.12
N GLY A 128 -2.64 -17.78 -13.77
CA GLY A 128 -2.89 -17.36 -12.39
C GLY A 128 -4.21 -16.62 -12.24
N ILE A 129 -4.53 -16.29 -11.01
CA ILE A 129 -5.75 -15.59 -10.62
C ILE A 129 -5.41 -14.11 -10.46
N ALA A 130 -5.93 -13.27 -11.34
CA ALA A 130 -5.75 -11.82 -11.29
C ALA A 130 -6.98 -11.16 -10.66
N GLU A 131 -6.74 -10.13 -9.85
CA GLU A 131 -7.75 -9.19 -9.34
C GLU A 131 -8.98 -9.84 -8.66
N GLU A 132 -8.85 -11.07 -8.14
CA GLU A 132 -9.91 -11.75 -7.38
C GLU A 132 -9.88 -11.31 -5.92
N ARG A 133 -11.03 -10.94 -5.36
CA ARG A 133 -11.13 -10.45 -3.99
C ARG A 133 -11.17 -11.59 -2.98
N MET A 134 -10.30 -11.50 -2.00
CA MET A 134 -10.29 -12.34 -0.81
C MET A 134 -10.95 -11.63 0.35
N MET A 135 -11.71 -12.36 1.16
CA MET A 135 -12.39 -11.84 2.33
C MET A 135 -12.26 -12.82 3.49
N VAL A 136 -12.17 -12.29 4.69
CA VAL A 136 -12.27 -13.07 5.93
C VAL A 136 -13.07 -12.28 6.96
N ARG A 137 -14.00 -12.95 7.62
CA ARG A 137 -14.76 -12.39 8.74
C ARG A 137 -14.29 -13.02 10.04
N PHE A 138 -14.11 -12.21 11.07
CA PHE A 138 -13.66 -12.69 12.38
C PHE A 138 -14.10 -11.75 13.50
N PRO A 139 -14.34 -12.28 14.71
CA PRO A 139 -14.66 -11.48 15.88
C PRO A 139 -13.40 -10.76 16.42
N PHE A 140 -13.52 -9.48 16.75
CA PHE A 140 -12.46 -8.67 17.33
C PHE A 140 -13.04 -7.60 18.27
N LEU A 141 -12.60 -7.59 19.52
CA LEU A 141 -13.07 -6.68 20.59
C LEU A 141 -14.62 -6.61 20.73
N GLY A 142 -15.31 -7.70 20.45
CA GLY A 142 -16.76 -7.80 20.58
C GLY A 142 -17.54 -7.37 19.33
N SER A 143 -16.88 -7.07 18.22
CA SER A 143 -17.46 -6.74 16.92
C SER A 143 -17.03 -7.75 15.87
N GLU A 144 -17.85 -7.94 14.83
CA GLU A 144 -17.53 -8.71 13.65
C GLU A 144 -16.80 -7.82 12.64
N ILE A 145 -15.57 -8.19 12.30
CA ILE A 145 -14.73 -7.45 11.36
C ILE A 145 -14.69 -8.19 10.03
N LEU A 146 -14.92 -7.47 8.93
CA LEU A 146 -14.61 -7.93 7.58
C LEU A 146 -13.26 -7.38 7.14
N PHE A 147 -12.30 -8.23 6.92
CA PHE A 147 -11.02 -7.88 6.33
C PHE A 147 -10.97 -8.38 4.89
N SER A 148 -10.61 -7.50 3.95
CA SER A 148 -10.61 -7.83 2.53
C SER A 148 -9.35 -7.35 1.82
N GLY A 149 -9.00 -8.03 0.73
CA GLY A 149 -7.88 -7.64 -0.13
C GLY A 149 -8.07 -8.18 -1.54
N LYS A 150 -7.46 -7.52 -2.49
CA LYS A 150 -7.47 -7.91 -3.89
C LYS A 150 -6.02 -7.90 -4.39
N PRO A 151 -5.38 -9.08 -4.51
CA PRO A 151 -4.04 -9.17 -5.06
C PRO A 151 -4.09 -8.92 -6.57
N ASP A 152 -3.03 -8.32 -7.11
CA ASP A 152 -2.95 -8.10 -8.55
C ASP A 152 -2.83 -9.41 -9.32
N LEU A 153 -2.05 -10.37 -8.78
CA LEU A 153 -1.91 -11.70 -9.35
C LEU A 153 -1.51 -12.72 -8.28
N VAL A 154 -2.15 -13.86 -8.30
CA VAL A 154 -1.78 -15.05 -7.50
C VAL A 154 -1.53 -16.22 -8.43
N THR A 155 -0.35 -16.83 -8.32
CA THR A 155 0.00 -18.05 -9.05
C THR A 155 0.36 -19.19 -8.09
N TYR A 156 0.33 -20.42 -8.57
CA TYR A 156 0.68 -21.59 -7.80
C TYR A 156 1.67 -22.47 -8.57
N ASP A 157 2.77 -22.83 -7.93
CA ASP A 157 3.72 -23.80 -8.41
C ASP A 157 3.67 -25.05 -7.50
N PRO A 158 3.44 -26.26 -8.02
CA PRO A 158 3.34 -27.47 -7.18
C PRO A 158 4.59 -27.76 -6.33
N LYS A 159 5.74 -27.19 -6.68
CA LYS A 159 7.00 -27.36 -5.94
C LYS A 159 7.29 -26.24 -4.97
N LYS A 160 6.84 -25.01 -5.27
CA LYS A 160 7.18 -23.79 -4.52
C LYS A 160 6.01 -23.24 -3.71
N GLY A 161 4.77 -23.66 -4.01
CA GLY A 161 3.57 -23.15 -3.39
C GLY A 161 3.03 -21.89 -4.07
N TRP A 162 2.38 -21.05 -3.29
CA TRP A 162 1.71 -19.83 -3.72
C TRP A 162 2.70 -18.68 -3.90
N LEU A 163 2.53 -17.93 -4.98
CA LEU A 163 3.24 -16.69 -5.23
C LEU A 163 2.24 -15.55 -5.40
N ILE A 164 2.35 -14.56 -4.54
CA ILE A 164 1.58 -13.30 -4.61
C ILE A 164 2.43 -12.25 -5.31
N THR A 165 1.92 -11.70 -6.38
CA THR A 165 2.56 -10.60 -7.12
C THR A 165 1.75 -9.34 -6.98
N ASP A 166 2.42 -8.24 -6.69
CA ASP A 166 1.83 -6.91 -6.59
C ASP A 166 2.60 -5.95 -7.50
N TYR A 167 1.89 -5.20 -8.34
CA TYR A 167 2.46 -4.26 -9.29
C TYR A 167 2.41 -2.84 -8.73
N LYS A 168 3.53 -2.16 -8.70
CA LYS A 168 3.63 -0.80 -8.18
C LYS A 168 4.23 0.17 -9.20
N ARG A 169 3.46 1.16 -9.62
CA ARG A 169 4.05 2.29 -10.33
C ARG A 169 4.92 3.10 -9.38
N SER A 170 6.14 3.41 -9.81
CA SER A 170 7.06 4.22 -9.03
C SER A 170 7.90 5.11 -9.95
N ALA A 171 7.91 6.42 -9.71
CA ALA A 171 8.83 7.31 -10.39
C ALA A 171 10.29 6.95 -10.05
N TRP A 172 10.51 6.37 -8.88
CA TRP A 172 11.80 5.96 -8.34
C TRP A 172 11.74 4.52 -7.83
N PRO A 173 11.84 3.52 -8.73
CA PRO A 173 11.93 2.12 -8.32
C PRO A 173 13.12 1.88 -7.39
N PRO A 174 13.02 0.93 -6.45
CA PRO A 174 14.13 0.57 -5.59
C PRO A 174 15.38 0.23 -6.41
N ARG A 175 16.54 0.68 -5.92
CA ARG A 175 17.82 0.43 -6.57
C ARG A 175 18.69 -0.47 -5.70
N PRO A 176 19.58 -1.27 -6.31
CA PRO A 176 20.60 -1.94 -5.54
C PRO A 176 21.38 -0.94 -4.71
N SER A 177 21.62 -1.27 -3.46
CA SER A 177 22.55 -0.55 -2.60
C SER A 177 23.93 -1.25 -2.59
N TYR A 178 24.91 -0.56 -2.08
CA TYR A 178 26.25 -1.10 -2.00
C TYR A 178 26.81 -0.84 -0.61
N SER A 179 27.45 -1.85 -0.05
CA SER A 179 28.36 -1.69 1.08
C SER A 179 29.77 -2.09 0.69
N TYR A 180 30.73 -1.74 1.52
CA TYR A 180 32.15 -2.00 1.24
C TYR A 180 32.78 -2.59 2.50
N THR A 181 33.69 -3.51 2.32
CA THR A 181 34.44 -4.14 3.43
C THR A 181 35.83 -3.60 3.50
N CYS A 182 36.24 -3.15 4.68
CA CYS A 182 37.61 -2.73 4.94
C CYS A 182 38.56 -3.93 4.85
N PRO A 183 39.62 -3.88 4.06
CA PRO A 183 40.55 -4.99 3.91
C PRO A 183 41.39 -5.24 5.18
N THR A 184 41.52 -4.24 6.05
CA THR A 184 42.38 -4.32 7.24
C THR A 184 41.65 -4.95 8.43
N CYS A 185 40.40 -4.54 8.71
CA CYS A 185 39.67 -5.01 9.91
C CYS A 185 38.36 -5.76 9.61
N GLY A 186 37.96 -5.88 8.33
CA GLY A 186 36.73 -6.52 7.93
C GLY A 186 35.44 -5.70 8.23
N ALA A 187 35.55 -4.49 8.78
CA ALA A 187 34.40 -3.65 9.10
C ALA A 187 33.63 -3.26 7.83
N THR A 188 32.33 -3.20 7.95
CA THR A 188 31.42 -2.74 6.86
C THR A 188 31.41 -1.23 6.81
N ILE A 189 31.64 -0.67 5.63
CA ILE A 189 31.53 0.75 5.30
C ILE A 189 30.29 0.93 4.42
N LEU A 190 29.29 1.66 4.90
CA LEU A 190 28.02 1.81 4.19
C LEU A 190 28.09 2.85 3.07
N ASP A 191 28.84 3.94 3.29
CA ASP A 191 28.91 5.06 2.37
C ASP A 191 30.34 5.41 1.98
N GLY A 192 30.52 5.78 0.72
CA GLY A 192 31.75 6.40 0.23
C GLY A 192 31.57 7.91 0.05
N ILE A 193 32.59 8.66 0.40
CA ILE A 193 32.60 10.12 0.18
C ILE A 193 33.19 10.40 -1.21
N THR A 194 32.41 11.08 -2.03
CA THR A 194 32.89 11.53 -3.35
C THR A 194 33.45 12.96 -3.25
N ASP A 195 34.74 13.11 -3.47
CA ASP A 195 35.38 14.42 -3.61
C ASP A 195 35.86 14.63 -5.06
N ARG A 196 36.48 15.79 -5.33
CA ARG A 196 37.05 16.13 -6.66
C ARG A 196 38.14 15.15 -7.12
N ARG A 197 38.64 14.28 -6.23
CA ARG A 197 39.70 13.29 -6.49
C ARG A 197 39.16 11.88 -6.64
N GLY A 198 37.81 11.70 -6.58
CA GLY A 198 37.14 10.41 -6.73
C GLY A 198 36.51 9.90 -5.45
N LEU A 199 35.96 8.70 -5.53
CA LEU A 199 35.28 8.02 -4.42
C LEU A 199 36.30 7.51 -3.40
N LYS A 200 36.19 7.97 -2.16
CA LYS A 200 36.99 7.54 -1.01
C LYS A 200 36.07 6.93 0.04
N PHE A 201 36.65 6.03 0.83
CA PHE A 201 35.94 5.37 1.93
C PHE A 201 36.70 5.65 3.22
N TYR A 202 35.97 5.89 4.29
CA TYR A 202 36.53 6.05 5.62
C TYR A 202 36.15 4.86 6.48
N CYS A 203 37.13 4.17 7.04
CA CYS A 203 36.88 3.10 7.99
C CYS A 203 37.08 3.62 9.41
N GLU A 204 35.94 3.81 10.12
CA GLU A 204 35.98 4.30 11.51
C GLU A 204 36.75 3.38 12.46
N ALA A 205 36.68 2.06 12.24
CA ALA A 205 37.38 1.09 13.09
C ALA A 205 38.89 1.12 12.96
N CYS A 206 39.42 1.56 11.79
CA CYS A 206 40.84 1.68 11.55
C CYS A 206 41.35 3.11 11.56
N ASP A 207 40.45 4.08 11.62
CA ASP A 207 40.72 5.52 11.45
C ASP A 207 41.50 5.81 10.15
N ASP A 208 41.12 5.16 9.04
CA ASP A 208 41.88 5.20 7.78
C ASP A 208 40.98 5.53 6.57
N HIS A 209 41.56 6.25 5.62
CA HIS A 209 40.98 6.57 4.34
C HIS A 209 41.42 5.61 3.25
N LEU A 210 40.45 4.87 2.72
CA LEU A 210 40.69 3.83 1.73
C LEU A 210 40.33 4.30 0.32
N LYS A 211 41.05 3.87 -0.69
CA LYS A 211 40.68 4.05 -2.10
C LYS A 211 39.70 2.95 -2.53
N ARG A 212 38.91 3.21 -3.57
CA ARG A 212 37.95 2.21 -4.12
C ARG A 212 38.64 0.87 -4.44
N ALA A 213 39.83 0.90 -4.95
CA ALA A 213 40.58 -0.33 -5.29
C ALA A 213 40.98 -1.18 -4.07
N GLN A 214 40.93 -0.63 -2.86
CA GLN A 214 41.31 -1.29 -1.63
C GLN A 214 40.15 -1.96 -0.90
N VAL A 215 38.90 -1.55 -1.19
CA VAL A 215 37.71 -2.06 -0.54
C VAL A 215 37.02 -3.11 -1.39
N THR A 216 36.45 -4.14 -0.75
CA THR A 216 35.59 -5.11 -1.42
C THR A 216 34.17 -4.58 -1.46
N GLN A 217 33.64 -4.41 -2.66
CA GLN A 217 32.23 -3.97 -2.86
C GLN A 217 31.30 -5.15 -2.75
N ILE A 218 30.29 -5.01 -1.91
CA ILE A 218 29.17 -5.95 -1.79
C ILE A 218 27.93 -5.26 -2.35
N LYS A 219 27.30 -5.89 -3.34
CA LYS A 219 26.05 -5.42 -3.92
C LYS A 219 24.89 -6.05 -3.17
N HIS A 220 24.02 -5.23 -2.62
CA HIS A 220 22.74 -5.66 -2.04
C HIS A 220 21.64 -5.56 -3.08
N LEU A 221 20.76 -6.54 -3.10
CA LEU A 221 19.58 -6.49 -3.95
C LEU A 221 18.66 -5.36 -3.50
N PRO A 222 17.84 -4.80 -4.41
CA PRO A 222 16.87 -3.80 -4.02
C PRO A 222 15.86 -4.41 -3.05
N GLU A 223 15.48 -3.63 -2.04
CA GLU A 223 14.50 -4.02 -1.05
C GLU A 223 13.15 -3.34 -1.35
N ALA A 224 12.06 -4.03 -1.05
CA ALA A 224 10.74 -3.46 -1.17
C ALA A 224 10.48 -2.46 -0.02
N LYS A 225 9.67 -1.43 -0.28
CA LYS A 225 9.23 -0.51 0.77
C LYS A 225 8.46 -1.26 1.85
N SER A 226 8.60 -0.84 3.11
CA SER A 226 7.98 -1.50 4.27
C SER A 226 6.46 -1.64 4.13
N ALA A 227 5.78 -0.61 3.63
CA ALA A 227 4.34 -0.65 3.37
C ALA A 227 3.96 -1.73 2.34
N HIS A 228 4.75 -1.90 1.29
CA HIS A 228 4.49 -2.91 0.26
C HIS A 228 4.82 -4.32 0.75
N GLN A 229 5.86 -4.51 1.56
CA GLN A 229 6.14 -5.80 2.20
C GLN A 229 4.98 -6.20 3.12
N MET A 230 4.48 -5.26 3.93
CA MET A 230 3.34 -5.50 4.80
C MET A 230 2.07 -5.84 4.00
N GLN A 231 1.84 -5.18 2.86
CA GLN A 231 0.74 -5.51 1.96
C GLN A 231 0.80 -6.97 1.50
N ILE A 232 1.96 -7.46 1.11
CA ILE A 232 2.16 -8.87 0.72
C ILE A 232 1.88 -9.82 1.90
N ASN A 233 2.36 -9.51 3.11
CA ASN A 233 2.11 -10.34 4.30
C ASN A 233 0.61 -10.44 4.63
N LEU A 234 -0.13 -9.34 4.50
CA LEU A 234 -1.57 -9.29 4.72
C LEU A 234 -2.35 -10.02 3.62
N LEU A 235 -1.92 -9.92 2.37
CA LEU A 235 -2.51 -10.67 1.26
C LEU A 235 -2.25 -12.18 1.41
N ALA A 236 -1.08 -12.57 1.88
CA ALA A 236 -0.77 -13.98 2.16
C ALA A 236 -1.62 -14.54 3.31
N MET A 237 -1.85 -13.73 4.35
CA MET A 237 -2.76 -14.10 5.44
C MET A 237 -4.20 -14.30 4.94
N LEU A 238 -4.68 -13.46 4.01
CA LEU A 238 -5.98 -13.64 3.38
C LEU A 238 -5.99 -14.88 2.50
N LEU A 239 -4.97 -15.11 1.69
CA LEU A 239 -4.88 -16.26 0.80
C LEU A 239 -4.87 -17.58 1.58
N GLU A 240 -4.17 -17.63 2.72
CA GLU A 240 -4.19 -18.81 3.61
C GLU A 240 -5.63 -19.18 4.04
N ARG A 241 -6.51 -18.19 4.22
CA ARG A 241 -7.91 -18.39 4.59
C ARG A 241 -8.85 -18.65 3.42
N ASN A 242 -8.39 -18.34 2.21
CA ASN A 242 -9.14 -18.49 0.96
C ASN A 242 -8.50 -19.54 0.03
N GLU A 243 -7.59 -20.37 0.54
CA GLU A 243 -6.80 -21.33 -0.26
C GLU A 243 -7.68 -22.32 -1.02
N GLU A 244 -8.73 -22.83 -0.41
CA GLU A 244 -9.68 -23.74 -1.04
C GLU A 244 -10.39 -23.08 -2.24
N GLN A 245 -10.88 -21.85 -2.07
CA GLN A 245 -11.51 -21.08 -3.13
C GLN A 245 -10.55 -20.86 -4.30
N TYR A 246 -9.33 -20.41 -4.00
CA TYR A 246 -8.31 -20.12 -5.00
C TYR A 246 -7.84 -21.41 -5.70
N GLY A 247 -7.72 -22.52 -4.97
CA GLY A 247 -7.43 -23.82 -5.52
C GLY A 247 -8.51 -24.32 -6.48
N ALA A 248 -9.79 -24.10 -6.15
CA ALA A 248 -10.91 -24.41 -7.04
C ALA A 248 -10.85 -23.60 -8.34
N ILE A 249 -10.59 -22.30 -8.26
CA ILE A 249 -10.45 -21.42 -9.44
C ILE A 249 -9.28 -21.86 -10.32
N LEU A 250 -8.10 -22.18 -9.74
CA LEU A 250 -6.94 -22.67 -10.50
C LEU A 250 -7.24 -23.98 -11.21
N LYS A 251 -7.93 -24.90 -10.53
CA LYS A 251 -8.33 -26.19 -11.13
C LYS A 251 -9.30 -25.99 -12.29
N GLU A 252 -10.30 -25.14 -12.11
CA GLU A 252 -11.33 -24.89 -13.13
C GLU A 252 -10.75 -24.16 -14.36
N LYS A 253 -10.01 -23.07 -14.14
CA LYS A 253 -9.53 -22.21 -15.24
C LYS A 253 -8.28 -22.76 -15.94
N PHE A 254 -7.37 -23.42 -15.19
CA PHE A 254 -6.04 -23.76 -15.68
C PHE A 254 -5.68 -25.24 -15.55
N GLY A 255 -6.55 -26.07 -14.95
CA GLY A 255 -6.27 -27.48 -14.69
C GLY A 255 -5.18 -27.72 -13.61
N ILE A 256 -4.81 -26.67 -12.87
CA ILE A 256 -3.77 -26.73 -11.84
C ILE A 256 -4.40 -27.26 -10.55
N GLN A 257 -3.83 -28.34 -9.99
CA GLN A 257 -4.28 -28.90 -8.73
C GLN A 257 -3.37 -28.46 -7.59
N VAL A 258 -3.99 -27.88 -6.56
CA VAL A 258 -3.33 -27.61 -5.28
C VAL A 258 -3.39 -28.88 -4.44
N ASP A 259 -2.27 -29.30 -3.88
CA ASP A 259 -2.17 -30.48 -3.03
C ASP A 259 -2.57 -30.12 -1.57
N PRO A 260 -3.77 -30.52 -1.11
CA PRO A 260 -4.26 -30.13 0.21
C PRO A 260 -3.52 -30.86 1.35
N THR A 261 -2.68 -31.85 1.05
CA THR A 261 -1.93 -32.60 2.06
C THR A 261 -0.61 -31.94 2.45
N LYS A 262 -0.16 -30.98 1.64
CA LYS A 262 1.06 -30.21 1.92
C LYS A 262 0.73 -28.93 2.66
N PRO A 263 1.51 -28.57 3.69
CA PRO A 263 1.35 -27.26 4.30
C PRO A 263 1.58 -26.17 3.23
N PRO A 264 0.72 -25.14 3.16
CA PRO A 264 0.86 -24.11 2.17
C PRO A 264 2.16 -23.34 2.35
N ALA A 265 2.93 -23.21 1.30
CA ALA A 265 4.09 -22.34 1.24
C ALA A 265 3.72 -21.06 0.49
N PHE A 266 4.03 -19.91 1.07
CA PHE A 266 3.74 -18.61 0.49
C PHE A 266 5.02 -17.85 0.20
N SER A 267 5.07 -17.22 -0.95
CA SER A 267 6.12 -16.29 -1.36
C SER A 267 5.50 -15.04 -1.95
N GLY A 268 6.23 -13.95 -1.93
CA GLY A 268 5.77 -12.69 -2.48
C GLY A 268 6.78 -12.07 -3.42
N GLN A 269 6.31 -11.22 -4.31
CA GLN A 269 7.15 -10.32 -5.09
C GLN A 269 6.42 -9.02 -5.37
N ILE A 270 7.20 -7.95 -5.48
CA ILE A 270 6.71 -6.66 -5.94
C ILE A 270 7.42 -6.33 -7.23
N ILE A 271 6.64 -5.96 -8.24
CA ILE A 271 7.15 -5.53 -9.54
C ILE A 271 6.96 -4.02 -9.64
N TYR A 272 8.06 -3.29 -9.47
CA TYR A 272 8.05 -1.84 -9.62
C TYR A 272 8.17 -1.46 -11.10
N LEU A 273 7.18 -0.73 -11.57
CA LEU A 273 7.08 -0.21 -12.93
C LEU A 273 7.50 1.26 -12.93
N GLY A 274 8.74 1.53 -13.31
CA GLY A 274 9.26 2.88 -13.47
C GLY A 274 9.13 3.42 -14.89
N PRO A 275 9.45 4.70 -15.13
CA PRO A 275 9.37 5.32 -16.46
C PRO A 275 10.28 4.64 -17.50
N SER A 276 11.40 4.10 -17.09
CA SER A 276 12.41 3.50 -17.97
C SER A 276 12.98 2.18 -17.45
N SER A 277 12.41 1.62 -16.39
CA SER A 277 12.92 0.39 -15.77
C SER A 277 11.82 -0.41 -15.10
N VAL A 278 11.99 -1.72 -15.09
CA VAL A 278 11.17 -2.66 -14.31
C VAL A 278 12.09 -3.33 -13.30
N VAL A 279 11.69 -3.29 -12.03
CA VAL A 279 12.48 -3.89 -10.93
C VAL A 279 11.59 -4.90 -10.21
N ARG A 280 12.01 -6.16 -10.20
CA ARG A 280 11.36 -7.22 -9.45
C ARG A 280 12.08 -7.39 -8.11
N VAL A 281 11.33 -7.32 -7.03
CA VAL A 281 11.84 -7.47 -5.66
C VAL A 281 11.10 -8.62 -5.00
N PRO A 282 11.79 -9.70 -4.62
CA PRO A 282 11.20 -10.77 -3.83
C PRO A 282 10.87 -10.25 -2.43
N VAL A 283 9.83 -10.82 -1.83
CA VAL A 283 9.40 -10.53 -0.46
C VAL A 283 9.27 -11.85 0.28
N ASP A 284 10.01 -11.98 1.37
CA ASP A 284 9.84 -13.07 2.30
C ASP A 284 8.52 -12.87 3.06
N VAL A 285 7.63 -13.86 2.97
CA VAL A 285 6.29 -13.77 3.56
C VAL A 285 6.32 -14.20 5.02
N ASP A 286 5.85 -13.32 5.90
CA ASP A 286 5.60 -13.59 7.32
C ASP A 286 4.12 -13.32 7.66
N ILE A 287 3.32 -14.37 7.62
CA ILE A 287 1.89 -14.31 7.96
C ILE A 287 1.68 -13.93 9.43
N SER A 288 2.57 -14.35 10.33
CA SER A 288 2.46 -14.03 11.75
C SER A 288 2.65 -12.55 12.01
N LEU A 289 3.61 -11.94 11.30
CA LEU A 289 3.82 -10.48 11.31
C LEU A 289 2.59 -9.75 10.76
N GLY A 290 2.00 -10.25 9.66
CA GLY A 290 0.76 -9.71 9.10
C GLY A 290 -0.41 -9.74 10.09
N ARG A 291 -0.63 -10.87 10.77
CA ARG A 291 -1.67 -11.02 11.81
C ARG A 291 -1.46 -10.07 12.99
N LYS A 292 -0.23 -9.98 13.49
CA LYS A 292 0.11 -9.06 14.58
C LYS A 292 -0.15 -7.62 14.16
N PHE A 293 0.35 -7.22 13.00
CA PHE A 293 0.16 -5.88 12.46
C PHE A 293 -1.33 -5.51 12.33
N LEU A 294 -2.15 -6.38 11.72
CA LEU A 294 -3.59 -6.14 11.59
C LEU A 294 -4.26 -6.00 12.97
N GLY A 295 -3.93 -6.88 13.92
CA GLY A 295 -4.47 -6.82 15.28
C GLY A 295 -4.12 -5.51 15.99
N ASP A 296 -2.89 -5.02 15.87
CA ASP A 296 -2.45 -3.76 16.46
C ASP A 296 -3.14 -2.57 15.77
N ARG A 297 -3.26 -2.58 14.44
CA ARG A 297 -3.98 -1.56 13.68
C ARG A 297 -5.46 -1.49 14.04
N LEU A 298 -6.14 -2.62 14.16
CA LEU A 298 -7.54 -2.67 14.56
C LEU A 298 -7.74 -2.13 15.99
N ARG A 299 -6.87 -2.48 16.95
CA ARG A 299 -6.94 -1.91 18.31
C ARG A 299 -6.86 -0.39 18.28
N THR A 300 -5.94 0.13 17.47
CA THR A 300 -5.73 1.57 17.34
C THR A 300 -6.91 2.26 16.63
N ILE A 301 -7.40 1.71 15.53
CA ILE A 301 -8.51 2.29 14.76
C ILE A 301 -9.83 2.24 15.54
N LEU A 302 -10.08 1.15 16.25
CA LEU A 302 -11.32 0.90 17.00
C LEU A 302 -11.26 1.39 18.46
N SER A 303 -10.26 2.20 18.80
CA SER A 303 -10.23 2.89 20.09
C SER A 303 -11.23 4.05 20.11
N ALA A 304 -11.74 4.41 21.30
CA ALA A 304 -12.63 5.57 21.44
C ALA A 304 -11.89 6.89 21.17
N GLU A 305 -10.60 6.92 21.48
CA GLU A 305 -9.74 8.08 21.24
C GLU A 305 -9.30 8.17 19.79
N LEU A 306 -9.04 9.39 19.31
CA LEU A 306 -8.48 9.60 17.98
C LEU A 306 -7.09 8.93 17.92
N PRO A 307 -6.86 8.05 16.92
CA PRO A 307 -5.59 7.36 16.79
C PRO A 307 -4.39 8.30 16.69
N PRO A 308 -3.19 7.87 17.10
CA PRO A 308 -1.96 8.61 16.84
C PRO A 308 -1.68 8.71 15.33
N ALA A 309 -0.96 9.74 14.93
CA ALA A 309 -0.47 9.88 13.55
C ALA A 309 0.79 9.02 13.37
N GLU A 310 0.59 7.79 12.93
CA GLU A 310 1.65 6.79 12.73
C GLU A 310 1.67 6.32 11.27
N PRO A 311 2.18 7.14 10.32
CA PRO A 311 2.34 6.69 8.95
C PRO A 311 3.44 5.62 8.86
N LEU A 312 3.29 4.65 7.98
CA LEU A 312 4.36 3.69 7.68
C LEU A 312 5.52 4.35 6.91
N GLU A 313 5.20 5.38 6.14
CA GLU A 313 6.16 6.12 5.34
C GLU A 313 6.06 7.62 5.67
N SER A 314 7.18 8.26 5.97
CA SER A 314 7.22 9.67 6.42
C SER A 314 6.59 10.66 5.42
N TRP A 315 6.61 10.34 4.12
CA TRP A 315 6.01 11.18 3.09
C TRP A 315 4.48 11.18 3.07
N GLU A 316 3.81 10.21 3.74
CA GLU A 316 2.33 10.12 3.74
C GLU A 316 1.67 11.40 4.28
N CYS A 317 2.27 12.04 5.28
CA CYS A 317 1.74 13.27 5.87
C CYS A 317 1.77 14.44 4.87
N LYS A 318 2.78 14.48 4.00
CA LYS A 318 2.90 15.55 2.99
C LYS A 318 1.75 15.53 1.97
N TYR A 319 1.24 14.34 1.64
CA TYR A 319 0.17 14.12 0.65
C TYR A 319 -1.13 13.65 1.30
N CYS A 320 -1.33 13.96 2.58
CA CYS A 320 -2.50 13.51 3.32
C CYS A 320 -3.73 14.35 2.97
N LYS A 321 -4.76 13.73 2.41
CA LYS A 321 -6.03 14.39 2.03
C LYS A 321 -6.82 14.97 3.19
N VAL A 322 -6.55 14.52 4.43
CA VAL A 322 -7.16 15.02 5.67
C VAL A 322 -6.15 15.78 6.53
N LYS A 323 -5.15 16.40 5.89
CA LYS A 323 -4.07 17.11 6.57
C LYS A 323 -4.62 18.22 7.48
N ASP A 324 -5.58 18.98 7.01
CA ASP A 324 -6.16 20.12 7.75
C ASP A 324 -6.94 19.65 9.00
N ALA A 325 -7.50 18.45 8.96
CA ALA A 325 -8.17 17.83 10.10
C ALA A 325 -7.17 17.14 11.08
N CYS A 326 -5.89 17.09 10.74
CA CYS A 326 -4.85 16.41 11.52
C CYS A 326 -3.85 17.42 12.10
N GLU A 327 -4.05 17.85 13.34
CA GLU A 327 -3.22 18.86 14.04
C GLU A 327 -1.71 18.55 14.03
N LEU A 328 -1.33 17.26 13.95
CA LEU A 328 0.07 16.87 13.92
C LEU A 328 0.73 17.08 12.55
N ALA A 329 -0.01 17.19 11.47
CA ALA A 329 0.56 17.48 10.17
C ALA A 329 1.11 18.90 10.09
N ALA A 330 0.54 19.84 10.84
CA ALA A 330 0.99 21.24 10.92
C ALA A 330 2.31 21.40 11.71
N ALA A 331 2.68 20.42 12.53
CA ALA A 331 3.92 20.46 13.33
C ALA A 331 5.16 19.93 12.58
N VAL A 332 5.00 19.43 11.36
CA VAL A 332 6.07 18.84 10.53
C VAL A 332 6.51 19.78 9.40
N GLU A 333 5.85 20.91 9.21
CA GLU A 333 6.24 22.03 8.35
C GLU A 333 7.08 23.08 9.10
#